data_24c55ba974033a3a3457f88fce046d24
#
_entry.id   24c55ba974033a3a3457f88fce046d24
#
_cell.length_a   1.000
_cell.length_b   1.000
_cell.length_c   1.000
_cell.angle_alpha   90.00
_cell.angle_beta   90.00
_cell.angle_gamma   90.00
#
_symmetry.space_group_name_H-M   'P 1'
#
loop_
_entity.id
_entity.type
_entity.pdbx_description
1 polymer ?
#
loop_
_entity_poly.entity_id
_entity_poly.type
_entity_poly.pdbx_seq_one_letter_code
_entity_poly.pdbx_strand_id
1 'polypeptide(L)'
;MRKKTTDNQVSTPLPRREGSGEGLQGGSAMDRQIPVSEQRRRKLRRATVAAAVAVAVLGAGAWLGAQMIPTLDRKTLIISEVDRGTIDVSVSATGRIVPAFEEIIVSPISSQILEVYARSGDSVDVGTTLLRLDLQSAEMDYSKALDELEIRRQQTTQLKANVETQLSDRRMQIKVKEMELSQLEAQLRNELYLDSLGSGTRDRVRQAENTLRTAQMQLSQLRQQYQNEQRVRQADLRMQQLQNGIYEKGLDEKRRTLDDAKIRSPRRATLTYINNEVGSTIGAGQKIAVVSDLSHFKAECEISDSHSERVRVGGAVILRIGKERLTGTINTVTPLSQSGAITFTVVPDNMSHPRLRSGLRTEVFVITSIKDDVLRIRNGSFYSGPGDYTLFVLNGNLLQPREVKLGECNYDYIEVISGLESGEQVIVSDMTKYKGKEKLKVD
;
A
#
# COMPACT_ATOMS: atom_id res chain seq x y z
N MET A 1 -3.14 42.58 14.52
CA MET A 1 -2.31 43.79 14.68
C MET A 1 -1.94 44.35 13.31
N ARG A 2 -2.37 45.59 13.12
CA ARG A 2 -1.95 46.64 12.14
C ARG A 2 -2.09 46.30 10.65
N LYS A 3 -3.13 46.84 9.95
CA LYS A 3 -3.42 48.22 9.53
C LYS A 3 -2.26 48.76 8.65
N LYS A 4 -2.46 49.25 7.46
CA LYS A 4 -3.20 50.37 6.89
C LYS A 4 -2.64 50.55 5.46
N THR A 5 -3.13 51.11 4.49
CA THR A 5 -4.12 52.14 4.15
C THR A 5 -3.92 52.45 2.67
N THR A 6 -4.98 52.53 1.93
CA THR A 6 -5.48 53.70 1.16
C THR A 6 -4.40 54.64 0.53
N ASP A 7 -4.46 54.89 -0.76
CA ASP A 7 -4.89 56.23 -1.18
C ASP A 7 -5.33 56.31 -2.67
N ASN A 8 -6.39 56.93 -2.81
CA ASN A 8 -7.22 57.53 -3.78
C ASN A 8 -6.61 58.86 -4.25
N GLN A 9 -6.66 59.22 -5.54
CA GLN A 9 -6.74 60.59 -6.06
C GLN A 9 -7.12 60.53 -7.54
N VAL A 10 -8.29 60.79 -7.89
CA VAL A 10 -9.07 62.00 -8.21
C VAL A 10 -8.21 63.17 -8.63
N SER A 11 -8.32 63.60 -9.86
CA SER A 11 -8.28 65.01 -10.23
C SER A 11 -8.98 65.25 -11.57
N THR A 12 -9.92 66.11 -11.46
CA THR A 12 -10.86 66.75 -12.34
C THR A 12 -10.21 67.84 -13.26
N PRO A 13 -11.01 68.43 -14.13
CA PRO A 13 -10.59 69.12 -15.35
C PRO A 13 -10.55 70.67 -15.20
N LEU A 14 -10.07 71.38 -16.20
CA LEU A 14 -10.35 72.81 -16.47
C LEU A 14 -9.46 73.36 -17.59
N PRO A 15 -9.75 74.50 -18.21
CA PRO A 15 -10.99 75.05 -18.73
C PRO A 15 -10.86 75.64 -20.18
N ARG A 16 -12.02 75.95 -20.68
CA ARG A 16 -12.33 76.80 -21.83
C ARG A 16 -11.67 78.19 -21.76
N ARG A 17 -11.18 78.68 -22.87
CA ARG A 17 -10.98 80.11 -23.06
C ARG A 17 -11.50 80.54 -24.42
N GLU A 18 -12.51 81.34 -24.37
CA GLU A 18 -13.03 82.22 -25.41
C GLU A 18 -12.03 83.34 -25.68
N GLY A 19 -12.03 83.82 -26.87
CA GLY A 19 -11.36 85.02 -27.24
C GLY A 19 -11.68 85.48 -28.69
N SER A 20 -12.62 86.34 -28.74
CA SER A 20 -13.09 87.18 -29.82
C SER A 20 -12.01 88.07 -30.50
N GLY A 21 -12.27 88.41 -31.73
CA GLY A 21 -11.63 89.58 -32.35
C GLY A 21 -11.64 89.54 -33.88
N GLU A 22 -12.65 90.10 -34.48
CA GLU A 22 -12.70 91.19 -35.43
C GLU A 22 -11.59 91.27 -36.53
N GLY A 23 -12.00 91.12 -37.77
CA GLY A 23 -12.11 92.23 -38.69
C GLY A 23 -11.02 92.25 -39.78
N LEU A 24 -11.35 92.20 -40.97
CA LEU A 24 -11.27 93.27 -41.95
C LEU A 24 -11.42 92.74 -43.38
N GLN A 25 -12.16 93.51 -44.11
CA GLN A 25 -12.61 93.45 -45.47
C GLN A 25 -11.41 93.48 -46.48
N GLY A 26 -11.69 92.87 -47.63
CA GLY A 26 -10.87 93.14 -48.83
C GLY A 26 -11.46 92.29 -50.00
N GLY A 27 -12.36 92.86 -50.70
CA GLY A 27 -12.95 92.30 -51.87
C GLY A 27 -12.04 92.28 -53.09
N SER A 28 -12.31 91.38 -53.97
CA SER A 28 -12.20 91.64 -55.40
C SER A 28 -12.99 90.60 -56.20
N ALA A 29 -13.79 91.11 -57.06
CA ALA A 29 -14.69 90.51 -58.03
C ALA A 29 -14.07 89.44 -58.95
N MET A 30 -14.78 88.34 -59.10
CA MET A 30 -15.11 87.68 -60.31
C MET A 30 -15.88 86.39 -60.03
N ASP A 31 -17.18 86.58 -59.73
CA ASP A 31 -18.09 85.50 -59.63
C ASP A 31 -18.74 85.27 -61.00
N ARG A 32 -18.30 84.25 -61.74
CA ARG A 32 -19.01 83.73 -62.87
C ARG A 32 -19.86 82.59 -62.40
N GLN A 33 -21.12 82.80 -62.35
CA GLN A 33 -22.16 81.79 -62.05
C GLN A 33 -22.12 80.69 -63.11
N ILE A 34 -21.76 79.43 -62.73
CA ILE A 34 -21.83 78.25 -63.54
C ILE A 34 -23.29 77.71 -63.46
N PRO A 35 -23.94 77.36 -64.57
CA PRO A 35 -25.33 76.93 -64.55
C PRO A 35 -25.48 75.58 -63.86
N VAL A 36 -26.58 75.46 -63.15
CA VAL A 36 -26.97 74.36 -62.19
C VAL A 36 -27.01 72.97 -62.87
N SER A 37 -27.06 72.90 -64.18
CA SER A 37 -27.11 71.62 -64.93
C SER A 37 -25.75 70.91 -65.00
N GLU A 38 -24.63 71.61 -64.95
CA GLU A 38 -23.29 70.98 -64.96
C GLU A 38 -22.84 70.45 -63.61
N GLN A 39 -23.33 71.05 -62.51
CA GLN A 39 -22.98 70.59 -61.16
C GLN A 39 -23.67 69.24 -60.83
N ARG A 40 -24.87 68.95 -61.36
CA ARG A 40 -25.56 67.68 -61.15
C ARG A 40 -24.83 66.53 -61.92
N ARG A 41 -24.31 66.77 -63.11
CA ARG A 41 -23.57 65.71 -63.87
C ARG A 41 -22.19 65.39 -63.24
N ARG A 42 -21.51 66.39 -62.65
CA ARG A 42 -20.23 66.15 -61.94
C ARG A 42 -20.45 65.43 -60.60
N LYS A 43 -21.53 65.74 -59.86
CA LYS A 43 -21.88 65.04 -58.63
C LYS A 43 -22.33 63.61 -58.93
N LEU A 44 -23.11 63.35 -59.98
CA LEU A 44 -23.51 61.98 -60.35
C LEU A 44 -22.27 61.17 -60.80
N ARG A 45 -21.40 61.73 -61.67
CA ARG A 45 -20.15 60.98 -62.06
C ARG A 45 -19.23 60.71 -60.85
N ARG A 46 -19.12 61.64 -59.93
CA ARG A 46 -18.35 61.40 -58.68
C ARG A 46 -19.00 60.37 -57.77
N ALA A 47 -20.32 60.34 -57.67
CA ALA A 47 -21.07 59.35 -56.94
C ALA A 47 -20.99 57.93 -57.57
N THR A 48 -21.03 57.84 -58.92
CA THR A 48 -20.87 56.55 -59.64
C THR A 48 -19.44 56.01 -59.56
N VAL A 49 -18.46 56.92 -59.67
CA VAL A 49 -17.06 56.50 -59.48
C VAL A 49 -16.75 56.13 -58.03
N ALA A 50 -17.30 56.84 -57.05
CA ALA A 50 -17.18 56.47 -55.63
C ALA A 50 -17.87 55.12 -55.29
N ALA A 51 -19.04 54.87 -55.87
CA ALA A 51 -19.75 53.57 -55.74
C ALA A 51 -18.99 52.43 -56.42
N ALA A 52 -18.40 52.65 -57.61
CA ALA A 52 -17.58 51.66 -58.31
C ALA A 52 -16.30 51.34 -57.51
N VAL A 53 -15.64 52.38 -56.95
CA VAL A 53 -14.44 52.18 -56.10
C VAL A 53 -14.83 51.46 -54.80
N ALA A 54 -15.95 51.77 -54.19
CA ALA A 54 -16.43 51.07 -52.95
C ALA A 54 -16.72 49.58 -53.26
N VAL A 55 -17.38 49.27 -54.39
CA VAL A 55 -17.63 47.88 -54.82
C VAL A 55 -16.31 47.18 -55.17
N ALA A 56 -15.36 47.85 -55.80
CA ALA A 56 -14.03 47.28 -56.11
C ALA A 56 -13.22 47.05 -54.80
N VAL A 57 -13.27 47.96 -53.82
CA VAL A 57 -12.61 47.78 -52.53
C VAL A 57 -13.27 46.67 -51.72
N LEU A 58 -14.61 46.57 -51.71
CA LEU A 58 -15.35 45.48 -51.05
C LEU A 58 -15.08 44.12 -51.78
N GLY A 59 -15.01 44.12 -53.09
CA GLY A 59 -14.68 42.93 -53.88
C GLY A 59 -13.23 42.50 -53.69
N ALA A 60 -12.28 43.45 -53.65
CA ALA A 60 -10.89 43.19 -53.36
C ALA A 60 -10.69 42.73 -51.89
N GLY A 61 -11.41 43.33 -50.96
CA GLY A 61 -11.42 42.91 -49.57
C GLY A 61 -11.99 41.52 -49.33
N ALA A 62 -13.08 41.19 -50.03
CA ALA A 62 -13.66 39.85 -50.01
C ALA A 62 -12.76 38.80 -50.72
N TRP A 63 -12.09 39.19 -51.82
CA TRP A 63 -11.13 38.33 -52.51
C TRP A 63 -9.85 38.10 -51.71
N LEU A 64 -9.28 39.13 -51.05
CA LEU A 64 -8.16 39.02 -50.13
C LEU A 64 -8.53 38.23 -48.87
N GLY A 65 -9.73 38.41 -48.33
CA GLY A 65 -10.24 37.61 -47.19
C GLY A 65 -10.42 36.12 -47.53
N ALA A 66 -10.81 35.81 -48.75
CA ALA A 66 -10.92 34.43 -49.21
C ALA A 66 -9.56 33.74 -49.48
N GLN A 67 -8.48 34.51 -49.67
CA GLN A 67 -7.11 33.95 -49.79
C GLN A 67 -6.36 33.74 -48.45
N MET A 68 -6.87 34.22 -47.31
CA MET A 68 -6.27 34.01 -46.00
C MET A 68 -6.71 32.67 -45.39
N ILE A 69 -6.61 31.55 -46.13
CA ILE A 69 -6.70 30.22 -45.53
C ILE A 69 -5.35 29.97 -44.87
N PRO A 70 -5.33 29.80 -43.53
CA PRO A 70 -4.07 29.53 -42.83
C PRO A 70 -3.48 28.21 -43.35
N THR A 71 -2.22 28.28 -43.79
CA THR A 71 -1.44 27.11 -44.21
C THR A 71 -0.71 26.50 -43.04
N LEU A 72 -0.76 25.19 -42.94
CA LEU A 72 -0.12 24.37 -41.93
C LEU A 72 1.00 23.54 -42.56
N ASP A 73 2.16 23.51 -41.95
CA ASP A 73 3.25 22.64 -42.36
C ASP A 73 2.91 21.17 -42.05
N ARG A 74 2.90 20.31 -43.03
CA ARG A 74 2.62 18.87 -42.90
C ARG A 74 3.53 18.17 -41.88
N LYS A 75 4.74 18.68 -41.69
CA LYS A 75 5.71 18.10 -40.74
C LYS A 75 5.31 18.29 -39.28
N THR A 76 4.44 19.24 -38.99
CA THR A 76 3.95 19.51 -37.62
C THR A 76 2.69 18.73 -37.27
N LEU A 77 2.09 18.08 -38.25
CA LEU A 77 0.85 17.35 -38.12
C LEU A 77 1.10 15.85 -37.98
N ILE A 78 0.48 15.23 -36.99
CA ILE A 78 0.44 13.78 -36.89
C ILE A 78 -0.82 13.31 -37.60
N ILE A 79 -0.64 12.61 -38.70
CA ILE A 79 -1.73 12.09 -39.54
C ILE A 79 -1.92 10.61 -39.19
N SER A 80 -3.16 10.20 -38.95
CA SER A 80 -3.56 8.81 -38.78
C SER A 80 -4.52 8.42 -39.90
N GLU A 81 -4.30 7.27 -40.49
CA GLU A 81 -5.27 6.63 -41.36
C GLU A 81 -6.30 5.90 -40.52
N VAL A 82 -7.57 5.96 -40.92
CA VAL A 82 -8.65 5.21 -40.29
C VAL A 82 -8.62 3.80 -40.83
N ASP A 83 -8.27 2.84 -40.01
CA ASP A 83 -8.25 1.42 -40.39
C ASP A 83 -9.27 0.60 -39.58
N ARG A 84 -9.50 -0.64 -39.97
CA ARG A 84 -10.25 -1.61 -39.18
C ARG A 84 -9.30 -2.56 -38.47
N GLY A 85 -9.58 -2.86 -37.23
CA GLY A 85 -8.77 -3.80 -36.47
C GLY A 85 -9.26 -4.00 -35.06
N THR A 86 -8.53 -4.79 -34.34
CA THR A 86 -8.80 -5.09 -32.90
C THR A 86 -8.25 -3.97 -31.99
N ILE A 87 -9.01 -3.62 -31.02
CA ILE A 87 -8.58 -2.73 -29.91
C ILE A 87 -8.70 -3.47 -28.59
N ASP A 88 -7.57 -3.67 -27.88
CA ASP A 88 -7.55 -4.10 -26.51
C ASP A 88 -7.84 -2.90 -25.62
N VAL A 89 -9.10 -2.67 -25.30
CA VAL A 89 -9.50 -1.55 -24.44
C VAL A 89 -8.79 -1.68 -23.10
N SER A 90 -8.04 -0.66 -22.74
CA SER A 90 -7.24 -0.70 -21.53
C SER A 90 -7.32 0.57 -20.72
N VAL A 91 -7.18 0.41 -19.41
CA VAL A 91 -7.04 1.51 -18.45
C VAL A 91 -5.60 1.58 -17.99
N SER A 92 -5.04 2.78 -18.01
CA SER A 92 -3.66 3.00 -17.58
C SER A 92 -3.55 3.03 -16.04
N ALA A 93 -2.52 2.37 -15.54
CA ALA A 93 -2.11 2.35 -14.15
C ALA A 93 -0.61 2.61 -14.07
N THR A 94 -0.15 3.05 -12.92
CA THR A 94 1.29 3.16 -12.64
C THR A 94 1.74 1.96 -11.83
N GLY A 95 2.90 1.40 -12.16
CA GLY A 95 3.45 0.25 -11.48
C GLY A 95 4.92 0.44 -11.11
N ARG A 96 5.35 -0.32 -10.11
CA ARG A 96 6.75 -0.45 -9.71
C ARG A 96 7.13 -1.91 -9.69
N ILE A 97 8.21 -2.25 -10.36
CA ILE A 97 8.76 -3.61 -10.33
C ILE A 97 9.42 -3.84 -8.98
N VAL A 98 9.03 -4.92 -8.32
CA VAL A 98 9.62 -5.37 -7.06
C VAL A 98 10.02 -6.84 -7.17
N PRO A 99 10.94 -7.32 -6.35
CA PRO A 99 11.25 -8.75 -6.29
C PRO A 99 9.98 -9.56 -5.96
N ALA A 100 9.87 -10.75 -6.51
CA ALA A 100 8.76 -11.65 -6.18
C ALA A 100 8.73 -11.98 -4.68
N PHE A 101 9.92 -12.03 -4.09
CA PHE A 101 10.12 -12.26 -2.66
C PHE A 101 11.13 -11.25 -2.10
N GLU A 102 10.78 -10.70 -0.94
CA GLU A 102 11.63 -9.82 -0.13
C GLU A 102 11.41 -10.15 1.35
N GLU A 103 12.49 -10.33 2.09
CA GLU A 103 12.44 -10.61 3.52
C GLU A 103 13.29 -9.59 4.28
N ILE A 104 12.66 -8.93 5.23
CA ILE A 104 13.30 -7.94 6.09
C ILE A 104 13.81 -8.66 7.33
N ILE A 105 15.12 -8.63 7.55
CA ILE A 105 15.77 -9.16 8.73
C ILE A 105 15.89 -8.03 9.74
N VAL A 106 15.31 -8.25 10.92
CA VAL A 106 15.30 -7.28 12.03
C VAL A 106 16.16 -7.77 13.18
N SER A 107 16.65 -6.86 14.01
CA SER A 107 17.35 -7.24 15.23
C SER A 107 16.36 -7.74 16.28
N PRO A 108 16.55 -8.93 16.86
CA PRO A 108 15.71 -9.39 17.98
C PRO A 108 16.08 -8.74 19.33
N ILE A 109 17.25 -8.11 19.41
CA ILE A 109 17.77 -7.47 20.64
C ILE A 109 18.31 -6.07 20.33
N SER A 110 18.39 -5.24 21.37
CA SER A 110 19.17 -3.99 21.29
C SER A 110 20.64 -4.30 21.53
N SER A 111 21.49 -4.01 20.54
CA SER A 111 22.91 -4.36 20.57
C SER A 111 23.73 -3.49 19.63
N GLN A 112 25.06 -3.63 19.68
CA GLN A 112 26.01 -2.95 18.80
C GLN A 112 26.48 -3.87 17.68
N ILE A 113 26.68 -3.33 16.48
CA ILE A 113 27.30 -4.08 15.36
C ILE A 113 28.79 -4.17 15.61
N LEU A 114 29.31 -5.38 15.73
CA LEU A 114 30.76 -5.63 15.86
C LEU A 114 31.45 -5.78 14.51
N GLU A 115 30.85 -6.55 13.62
CA GLU A 115 31.46 -6.87 12.30
C GLU A 115 30.35 -7.10 11.26
N VAL A 116 30.65 -6.73 10.01
CA VAL A 116 29.77 -6.95 8.85
C VAL A 116 30.54 -7.79 7.82
N TYR A 117 30.01 -8.95 7.48
CA TYR A 117 30.68 -9.94 6.61
C TYR A 117 30.19 -9.87 5.16
N ALA A 118 28.95 -9.42 4.91
CA ALA A 118 28.35 -9.35 3.59
C ALA A 118 28.09 -7.90 3.18
N ARG A 119 28.01 -7.64 1.88
CA ARG A 119 27.73 -6.32 1.30
C ARG A 119 26.45 -6.35 0.50
N SER A 120 25.83 -5.18 0.35
CA SER A 120 24.69 -5.04 -0.56
C SER A 120 25.12 -5.41 -1.98
N GLY A 121 24.33 -6.29 -2.62
CA GLY A 121 24.64 -6.89 -3.92
C GLY A 121 25.17 -8.33 -3.87
N ASP A 122 25.66 -8.79 -2.71
CA ASP A 122 26.17 -10.15 -2.58
C ASP A 122 25.05 -11.20 -2.65
N SER A 123 25.34 -12.32 -3.30
CA SER A 123 24.51 -13.52 -3.25
C SER A 123 24.85 -14.32 -2.01
N VAL A 124 23.85 -14.62 -1.19
CA VAL A 124 23.99 -15.31 0.09
C VAL A 124 23.18 -16.60 0.09
N ASP A 125 23.76 -17.66 0.66
CA ASP A 125 23.09 -18.94 0.85
C ASP A 125 22.41 -19.03 2.24
N VAL A 126 21.57 -20.04 2.43
CA VAL A 126 20.92 -20.33 3.72
C VAL A 126 21.96 -20.47 4.82
N GLY A 127 21.79 -19.75 5.93
CA GLY A 127 22.68 -19.81 7.08
C GLY A 127 23.95 -18.98 6.95
N THR A 128 24.21 -18.31 5.81
CA THR A 128 25.36 -17.40 5.66
C THR A 128 25.26 -16.27 6.68
N THR A 129 26.29 -16.07 7.48
CA THR A 129 26.36 -14.98 8.47
C THR A 129 26.49 -13.65 7.75
N LEU A 130 25.59 -12.72 8.02
CA LEU A 130 25.57 -11.40 7.39
C LEU A 130 26.37 -10.38 8.19
N LEU A 131 26.14 -10.36 9.50
CA LEU A 131 26.87 -9.50 10.44
C LEU A 131 26.89 -10.14 11.83
N ARG A 132 27.73 -9.61 12.70
CA ARG A 132 27.88 -10.03 14.09
C ARG A 132 27.49 -8.89 15.02
N LEU A 133 26.56 -9.18 15.92
CA LEU A 133 26.15 -8.29 17.01
C LEU A 133 26.96 -8.58 18.27
N ASP A 134 27.04 -7.61 19.16
CA ASP A 134 27.54 -7.82 20.52
C ASP A 134 26.51 -8.58 21.36
N LEU A 135 26.76 -9.85 21.63
CA LEU A 135 25.86 -10.73 22.36
C LEU A 135 26.20 -10.85 23.84
N GLN A 136 27.27 -10.19 24.32
CA GLN A 136 27.81 -10.39 25.67
C GLN A 136 26.72 -10.16 26.76
N SER A 137 25.95 -9.11 26.66
CA SER A 137 24.87 -8.84 27.63
C SER A 137 23.77 -9.90 27.58
N ALA A 138 23.34 -10.30 26.39
CA ALA A 138 22.30 -11.31 26.22
C ALA A 138 22.76 -12.70 26.65
N GLU A 139 24.02 -13.06 26.40
CA GLU A 139 24.63 -14.30 26.86
C GLU A 139 24.73 -14.35 28.40
N MET A 140 25.12 -13.23 29.03
CA MET A 140 25.11 -13.14 30.49
C MET A 140 23.70 -13.28 31.08
N ASP A 141 22.70 -12.68 30.46
CA ASP A 141 21.30 -12.76 30.92
C ASP A 141 20.73 -14.18 30.73
N TYR A 142 21.15 -14.89 29.68
CA TYR A 142 20.82 -16.28 29.50
C TYR A 142 21.49 -17.18 30.53
N SER A 143 22.79 -16.96 30.82
CA SER A 143 23.54 -17.70 31.82
C SER A 143 22.93 -17.51 33.22
N LYS A 144 22.63 -16.27 33.64
CA LYS A 144 21.92 -15.98 34.89
C LYS A 144 20.58 -16.70 35.02
N ALA A 145 19.81 -16.75 33.88
CA ALA A 145 18.54 -17.46 33.89
C ALA A 145 18.71 -18.99 34.00
N LEU A 146 19.80 -19.54 33.44
CA LEU A 146 20.17 -20.95 33.68
C LEU A 146 20.46 -21.25 35.13
N ASP A 147 21.29 -20.42 35.77
CA ASP A 147 21.63 -20.57 37.20
C ASP A 147 20.37 -20.44 38.08
N GLU A 148 19.49 -19.52 37.77
CA GLU A 148 18.22 -19.34 38.51
C GLU A 148 17.30 -20.55 38.36
N LEU A 149 17.20 -21.15 37.18
CA LEU A 149 16.44 -22.39 36.95
C LEU A 149 17.02 -23.54 37.79
N GLU A 150 18.35 -23.66 37.88
CA GLU A 150 18.98 -24.68 38.71
C GLU A 150 18.69 -24.48 40.17
N ILE A 151 18.77 -23.25 40.70
CA ILE A 151 18.38 -22.93 42.07
C ILE A 151 16.92 -23.33 42.31
N ARG A 152 15.98 -23.03 41.41
CA ARG A 152 14.56 -23.41 41.54
C ARG A 152 14.35 -24.92 41.54
N ARG A 153 15.12 -25.66 40.73
CA ARG A 153 15.10 -27.14 40.72
C ARG A 153 15.57 -27.69 42.07
N GLN A 154 16.65 -27.14 42.65
CA GLN A 154 17.15 -27.55 43.96
C GLN A 154 16.15 -27.22 45.07
N GLN A 155 15.49 -26.06 45.05
CA GLN A 155 14.41 -25.72 45.98
C GLN A 155 13.23 -26.71 45.87
N THR A 156 12.86 -27.13 44.68
CA THR A 156 11.81 -28.13 44.44
C THR A 156 12.22 -29.50 45.02
N THR A 157 13.47 -29.89 44.84
CA THR A 157 14.02 -31.14 45.39
C THR A 157 14.00 -31.11 46.92
N GLN A 158 14.42 -30.00 47.53
CA GLN A 158 14.35 -29.80 48.98
C GLN A 158 12.91 -29.83 49.52
N LEU A 159 11.97 -29.16 48.84
CA LEU A 159 10.55 -29.19 49.19
C LEU A 159 10.02 -30.63 49.14
N LYS A 160 10.37 -31.40 48.09
CA LYS A 160 9.96 -32.81 47.94
C LYS A 160 10.46 -33.66 49.11
N ALA A 161 11.73 -33.53 49.49
CA ALA A 161 12.33 -34.25 50.63
C ALA A 161 11.63 -33.89 51.95
N ASN A 162 11.38 -32.58 52.21
CA ASN A 162 10.67 -32.11 53.37
C ASN A 162 9.23 -32.69 53.45
N VAL A 163 8.51 -32.68 52.35
CA VAL A 163 7.16 -33.23 52.23
C VAL A 163 7.17 -34.73 52.55
N GLU A 164 8.13 -35.47 51.98
CA GLU A 164 8.27 -36.92 52.19
C GLU A 164 8.55 -37.23 53.67
N THR A 165 9.44 -36.47 54.30
CA THR A 165 9.73 -36.61 55.73
C THR A 165 8.49 -36.38 56.59
N GLN A 166 7.76 -35.27 56.38
CA GLN A 166 6.54 -34.93 57.15
C GLN A 166 5.45 -36.00 56.98
N LEU A 167 5.22 -36.47 55.75
CA LEU A 167 4.24 -37.51 55.48
C LEU A 167 4.67 -38.87 56.09
N SER A 168 5.96 -39.17 56.14
CA SER A 168 6.51 -40.36 56.79
C SER A 168 6.27 -40.31 58.30
N ASP A 169 6.53 -39.17 58.93
CA ASP A 169 6.26 -38.98 60.39
C ASP A 169 4.77 -39.16 60.71
N ARG A 170 3.88 -38.62 59.88
CA ARG A 170 2.42 -38.79 60.05
C ARG A 170 2.01 -40.25 59.86
N ARG A 171 2.60 -40.94 58.88
CA ARG A 171 2.33 -42.38 58.67
C ARG A 171 2.81 -43.21 59.86
N MET A 172 3.93 -42.86 60.48
CA MET A 172 4.42 -43.52 61.67
C MET A 172 3.48 -43.31 62.87
N GLN A 173 2.95 -42.07 63.08
CA GLN A 173 1.96 -41.80 64.15
C GLN A 173 0.68 -42.61 63.90
N ILE A 174 0.19 -42.76 62.69
CA ILE A 174 -0.96 -43.62 62.38
C ILE A 174 -0.66 -45.07 62.76
N LYS A 175 0.53 -45.59 62.42
CA LYS A 175 0.93 -46.95 62.76
C LYS A 175 1.00 -47.21 64.24
N VAL A 176 1.54 -46.24 65.02
CA VAL A 176 1.53 -46.32 66.52
C VAL A 176 0.10 -46.37 67.00
N LYS A 177 -0.83 -45.54 66.57
CA LYS A 177 -2.24 -45.57 66.92
C LYS A 177 -2.97 -46.83 66.52
N GLU A 178 -2.59 -47.43 65.41
CA GLU A 178 -3.12 -48.75 64.99
C GLU A 178 -2.68 -49.88 65.93
N MET A 179 -1.44 -49.84 66.45
CA MET A 179 -0.98 -50.81 67.46
C MET A 179 -1.69 -50.60 68.81
N GLU A 180 -1.88 -49.36 69.24
CA GLU A 180 -2.67 -49.02 70.47
C GLU A 180 -4.10 -49.54 70.30
N LEU A 181 -4.74 -49.34 69.14
CA LEU A 181 -6.10 -49.86 68.91
C LEU A 181 -6.18 -51.38 68.97
N SER A 182 -5.19 -52.08 68.41
CA SER A 182 -5.11 -53.56 68.52
C SER A 182 -4.97 -54.04 69.93
N GLN A 183 -4.23 -53.31 70.77
CA GLN A 183 -4.13 -53.63 72.18
C GLN A 183 -5.44 -53.40 72.92
N LEU A 184 -6.19 -52.32 72.68
CA LEU A 184 -7.50 -52.05 73.24
C LEU A 184 -8.56 -53.07 72.78
N GLU A 185 -8.50 -53.52 71.51
CA GLU A 185 -9.34 -54.60 71.04
C GLU A 185 -9.08 -55.91 71.80
N ALA A 186 -7.82 -56.25 72.05
CA ALA A 186 -7.48 -57.43 72.80
C ALA A 186 -7.94 -57.30 74.32
N GLN A 187 -7.83 -56.07 74.88
CA GLN A 187 -8.33 -55.80 76.22
C GLN A 187 -9.86 -55.97 76.26
N LEU A 188 -10.62 -55.40 75.30
CA LEU A 188 -12.08 -55.57 75.28
C LEU A 188 -12.46 -57.03 75.16
N ARG A 189 -11.78 -57.81 74.30
CA ARG A 189 -12.03 -59.27 74.17
C ARG A 189 -11.81 -59.98 75.51
N ASN A 190 -10.81 -59.59 76.31
CA ASN A 190 -10.51 -60.14 77.59
C ASN A 190 -11.58 -59.81 78.64
N GLU A 191 -12.04 -58.55 78.71
CA GLU A 191 -13.12 -58.12 79.57
C GLU A 191 -14.44 -58.82 79.27
N LEU A 192 -14.78 -58.98 77.96
CA LEU A 192 -15.95 -59.76 77.52
C LEU A 192 -15.87 -61.24 77.95
N TYR A 193 -14.70 -61.85 77.83
CA TYR A 193 -14.46 -63.21 78.26
C TYR A 193 -14.63 -63.33 79.82
N LEU A 194 -14.08 -62.44 80.60
CA LEU A 194 -14.23 -62.42 82.04
C LEU A 194 -15.69 -62.21 82.47
N ASP A 195 -16.44 -61.33 81.85
CA ASP A 195 -17.87 -61.12 82.08
C ASP A 195 -18.66 -62.39 81.81
N SER A 196 -18.35 -63.10 80.70
CA SER A 196 -18.98 -64.39 80.35
C SER A 196 -18.75 -65.51 81.35
N LEU A 197 -17.65 -65.44 82.14
CA LEU A 197 -17.33 -66.35 83.21
C LEU A 197 -17.88 -65.90 84.56
N GLY A 198 -18.62 -64.76 84.58
CA GLY A 198 -19.16 -64.21 85.81
C GLY A 198 -18.13 -63.55 86.75
N SER A 199 -16.88 -63.42 86.34
CA SER A 199 -15.76 -62.76 87.02
C SER A 199 -15.54 -61.31 86.64
N GLY A 200 -16.28 -60.81 85.63
CA GLY A 200 -16.23 -59.43 85.12
C GLY A 200 -17.45 -58.62 85.57
N THR A 201 -17.40 -57.29 85.32
CA THR A 201 -18.55 -56.41 85.51
C THR A 201 -18.93 -55.71 84.19
N ARG A 202 -20.22 -55.53 83.98
CA ARG A 202 -20.75 -54.85 82.78
C ARG A 202 -20.20 -53.43 82.64
N ASP A 203 -19.88 -52.77 83.72
CA ASP A 203 -19.29 -51.41 83.70
C ASP A 203 -17.87 -51.42 83.16
N ARG A 204 -17.04 -52.45 83.46
CA ARG A 204 -15.71 -52.58 82.85
C ARG A 204 -15.79 -52.86 81.34
N VAL A 205 -16.70 -53.72 80.88
CA VAL A 205 -16.94 -53.97 79.45
C VAL A 205 -17.33 -52.66 78.83
N ARG A 206 -18.31 -51.92 79.33
CA ARG A 206 -18.75 -50.62 78.77
C ARG A 206 -17.61 -49.59 78.73
N GLN A 207 -16.76 -49.56 79.76
CA GLN A 207 -15.57 -48.66 79.84
C GLN A 207 -14.58 -49.06 78.72
N ALA A 208 -14.26 -50.34 78.53
CA ALA A 208 -13.38 -50.81 77.48
C ALA A 208 -13.94 -50.51 76.07
N GLU A 209 -15.28 -50.71 75.85
CA GLU A 209 -15.96 -50.34 74.64
C GLU A 209 -15.84 -48.83 74.33
N ASN A 210 -16.12 -47.99 75.38
CA ASN A 210 -16.01 -46.55 75.18
C ASN A 210 -14.57 -46.11 74.85
N THR A 211 -13.57 -46.70 75.54
CA THR A 211 -12.14 -46.43 75.26
C THR A 211 -11.77 -46.87 73.85
N LEU A 212 -12.17 -48.05 73.43
CA LEU A 212 -11.93 -48.52 72.09
C LEU A 212 -12.58 -47.61 71.02
N ARG A 213 -13.86 -47.21 71.27
CA ARG A 213 -14.60 -46.33 70.33
C ARG A 213 -13.91 -44.96 70.25
N THR A 214 -13.41 -44.41 71.38
CA THR A 214 -12.67 -43.14 71.36
C THR A 214 -11.37 -43.29 70.56
N ALA A 215 -10.61 -44.38 70.80
CA ALA A 215 -9.38 -44.64 70.06
C ALA A 215 -9.63 -44.81 68.49
N GLN A 216 -10.73 -45.47 68.13
CA GLN A 216 -11.16 -45.62 66.69
C GLN A 216 -11.47 -44.24 66.07
N MET A 217 -12.18 -43.35 66.77
CA MET A 217 -12.46 -41.99 66.34
C MET A 217 -11.18 -41.20 66.20
N GLN A 218 -10.25 -41.28 67.11
CA GLN A 218 -8.94 -40.61 67.04
C GLN A 218 -8.12 -41.12 65.86
N LEU A 219 -8.07 -42.42 65.61
CA LEU A 219 -7.39 -42.98 64.44
C LEU A 219 -8.02 -42.53 63.14
N SER A 220 -9.35 -42.52 63.08
CA SER A 220 -10.05 -42.03 61.87
C SER A 220 -9.76 -40.55 61.59
N GLN A 221 -9.76 -39.73 62.63
CA GLN A 221 -9.40 -38.31 62.52
C GLN A 221 -7.93 -38.13 62.06
N LEU A 222 -6.99 -38.91 62.61
CA LEU A 222 -5.58 -38.83 62.19
C LEU A 222 -5.37 -39.29 60.76
N ARG A 223 -6.08 -40.34 60.30
CA ARG A 223 -6.08 -40.78 58.91
C ARG A 223 -6.62 -39.69 57.97
N GLN A 224 -7.73 -39.06 58.34
CA GLN A 224 -8.30 -37.97 57.57
C GLN A 224 -7.36 -36.75 57.47
N GLN A 225 -6.72 -36.39 58.59
CA GLN A 225 -5.69 -35.33 58.61
C GLN A 225 -4.53 -35.66 57.68
N TYR A 226 -4.02 -36.91 57.70
CA TYR A 226 -2.98 -37.38 56.80
C TYR A 226 -3.38 -37.26 55.32
N GLN A 227 -4.58 -37.71 54.99
CA GLN A 227 -5.10 -37.61 53.60
C GLN A 227 -5.22 -36.15 53.11
N ASN A 228 -5.73 -35.28 53.98
CA ASN A 228 -5.85 -33.88 53.67
C ASN A 228 -4.46 -33.22 53.50
N GLU A 229 -3.52 -33.49 54.40
CA GLU A 229 -2.15 -33.01 54.31
C GLU A 229 -1.46 -33.52 53.06
N GLN A 230 -1.62 -34.79 52.68
CA GLN A 230 -1.10 -35.38 51.49
C GLN A 230 -1.62 -34.65 50.22
N ARG A 231 -2.94 -34.33 50.15
CA ARG A 231 -3.53 -33.58 49.04
C ARG A 231 -2.96 -32.17 48.94
N VAL A 232 -2.85 -31.46 50.06
CA VAL A 232 -2.28 -30.10 50.10
C VAL A 232 -0.83 -30.13 49.62
N ARG A 233 -0.01 -31.05 50.15
CA ARG A 233 1.40 -31.16 49.78
C ARG A 233 1.60 -31.56 48.29
N GLN A 234 0.72 -32.41 47.77
CA GLN A 234 0.74 -32.73 46.32
C GLN A 234 0.38 -31.52 45.48
N ALA A 235 -0.59 -30.69 45.93
CA ALA A 235 -0.92 -29.46 45.21
C ALA A 235 0.23 -28.44 45.25
N ASP A 236 0.91 -28.29 46.39
CA ASP A 236 2.09 -27.42 46.56
C ASP A 236 3.22 -27.86 45.59
N LEU A 237 3.54 -29.15 45.55
CA LEU A 237 4.54 -29.70 44.65
C LEU A 237 4.15 -29.49 43.17
N ARG A 238 2.87 -29.70 42.86
CA ARG A 238 2.36 -29.47 41.51
C ARG A 238 2.48 -28.00 41.07
N MET A 239 2.13 -27.08 41.96
CA MET A 239 2.28 -25.64 41.74
C MET A 239 3.74 -25.28 41.47
N GLN A 240 4.68 -25.79 42.29
CA GLN A 240 6.11 -25.54 42.10
C GLN A 240 6.64 -26.09 40.78
N GLN A 241 6.17 -27.30 40.40
CA GLN A 241 6.51 -27.89 39.08
C GLN A 241 6.02 -27.04 37.91
N LEU A 242 4.78 -26.51 38.00
CA LEU A 242 4.24 -25.60 37.00
C LEU A 242 5.03 -24.30 36.90
N GLN A 243 5.41 -23.72 38.05
CA GLN A 243 6.26 -22.51 38.08
C GLN A 243 7.62 -22.77 37.42
N ASN A 244 8.26 -23.92 37.70
CA ASN A 244 9.51 -24.30 37.05
C ASN A 244 9.32 -24.46 35.51
N GLY A 245 8.21 -25.08 35.08
CA GLY A 245 7.90 -25.24 33.65
C GLY A 245 7.66 -23.90 32.93
N ILE A 246 7.09 -22.90 33.62
CA ILE A 246 6.99 -21.53 33.05
C ILE A 246 8.37 -20.90 32.89
N TYR A 247 9.23 -21.10 33.89
CA TYR A 247 10.60 -20.59 33.87
C TYR A 247 11.45 -21.24 32.75
N GLU A 248 11.32 -22.55 32.56
CA GLU A 248 11.95 -23.29 31.45
C GLU A 248 11.52 -22.75 30.08
N LYS A 249 10.23 -22.46 29.90
CA LYS A 249 9.74 -21.84 28.66
C LYS A 249 10.34 -20.45 28.43
N GLY A 250 10.44 -19.63 29.47
CA GLY A 250 11.10 -18.33 29.40
C GLY A 250 12.59 -18.43 29.07
N LEU A 251 13.25 -19.47 29.56
CA LEU A 251 14.65 -19.76 29.22
C LEU A 251 14.80 -20.17 27.73
N ASP A 252 13.90 -21.01 27.22
CA ASP A 252 13.87 -21.41 25.83
C ASP A 252 13.64 -20.21 24.89
N GLU A 253 12.80 -19.25 25.30
CA GLU A 253 12.59 -17.99 24.57
C GLU A 253 13.90 -17.17 24.52
N LYS A 254 14.58 -17.00 25.65
CA LYS A 254 15.88 -16.30 25.70
C LYS A 254 16.92 -16.98 24.81
N ARG A 255 16.95 -18.31 24.79
CA ARG A 255 17.84 -19.09 23.93
C ARG A 255 17.55 -18.84 22.45
N ARG A 256 16.27 -18.86 22.04
CA ARG A 256 15.89 -18.56 20.66
C ARG A 256 16.29 -17.13 20.28
N THR A 257 16.02 -16.16 21.16
CA THR A 257 16.42 -14.77 20.94
C THR A 257 17.93 -14.63 20.71
N LEU A 258 18.76 -15.37 21.45
CA LEU A 258 20.21 -15.43 21.24
C LEU A 258 20.60 -16.05 19.91
N ASP A 259 19.93 -17.15 19.50
CA ASP A 259 20.19 -17.79 18.23
C ASP A 259 19.77 -16.91 17.04
N ASP A 260 18.63 -16.22 17.16
CA ASP A 260 18.13 -15.27 16.16
C ASP A 260 19.01 -14.00 16.07
N ALA A 261 19.69 -13.65 17.16
CA ALA A 261 20.64 -12.53 17.18
C ALA A 261 21.96 -12.82 16.43
N LYS A 262 22.20 -14.08 16.06
CA LYS A 262 23.21 -14.46 15.07
C LYS A 262 22.66 -14.20 13.67
N ILE A 263 22.74 -12.98 13.20
CA ILE A 263 22.08 -12.52 11.97
C ILE A 263 22.60 -13.30 10.76
N ARG A 264 21.74 -14.16 10.22
CA ARG A 264 22.04 -15.03 9.08
C ARG A 264 20.97 -14.94 8.02
N SER A 265 21.31 -15.28 6.78
CA SER A 265 20.34 -15.37 5.71
C SER A 265 19.41 -16.58 5.92
N PRO A 266 18.07 -16.39 5.93
CA PRO A 266 17.12 -17.49 6.11
C PRO A 266 16.98 -18.34 4.84
N ARG A 267 17.41 -17.82 3.68
CA ARG A 267 17.33 -18.50 2.38
C ARG A 267 18.42 -18.06 1.43
N ARG A 268 18.52 -18.75 0.30
CA ARG A 268 19.34 -18.30 -0.82
C ARG A 268 18.68 -17.10 -1.49
N ALA A 269 19.36 -15.95 -1.50
CA ALA A 269 18.86 -14.70 -2.04
C ALA A 269 20.00 -13.71 -2.30
N THR A 270 19.67 -12.54 -2.84
CA THR A 270 20.61 -11.42 -2.95
C THR A 270 20.36 -10.44 -1.80
N LEU A 271 21.42 -10.03 -1.12
CA LEU A 271 21.38 -9.03 -0.07
C LEU A 271 21.16 -7.64 -0.70
N THR A 272 19.95 -7.09 -0.58
CA THR A 272 19.62 -5.79 -1.19
C THR A 272 19.90 -4.60 -0.27
N TYR A 273 19.90 -4.85 1.04
CA TYR A 273 20.24 -3.84 2.04
C TYR A 273 20.93 -4.52 3.23
N ILE A 274 21.94 -3.87 3.80
CA ILE A 274 22.53 -4.22 5.09
C ILE A 274 23.02 -2.94 5.78
N ASN A 275 22.77 -2.87 7.08
CA ASN A 275 23.37 -1.82 7.90
C ASN A 275 24.87 -2.14 8.09
N ASN A 276 25.72 -1.34 7.50
CA ASN A 276 27.18 -1.53 7.49
C ASN A 276 27.94 -0.61 8.46
N GLU A 277 27.23 0.09 9.33
CA GLU A 277 27.82 1.00 10.31
C GLU A 277 28.34 0.23 11.53
N VAL A 278 29.57 -0.26 11.45
CA VAL A 278 30.26 -0.93 12.58
C VAL A 278 30.39 0.02 13.76
N GLY A 279 30.04 -0.45 14.96
CA GLY A 279 30.03 0.34 16.18
C GLY A 279 28.71 1.07 16.45
N SER A 280 27.75 1.09 15.49
CA SER A 280 26.43 1.67 15.72
C SER A 280 25.56 0.77 16.59
N THR A 281 24.68 1.38 17.38
CA THR A 281 23.68 0.66 18.21
C THR A 281 22.40 0.47 17.42
N ILE A 282 21.89 -0.76 17.40
CA ILE A 282 20.64 -1.14 16.78
C ILE A 282 19.64 -1.50 17.88
N GLY A 283 18.41 -0.99 17.78
CA GLY A 283 17.30 -1.36 18.68
C GLY A 283 16.63 -2.67 18.28
N ALA A 284 16.01 -3.33 19.25
CA ALA A 284 15.16 -4.49 18.97
C ALA A 284 14.02 -4.13 17.99
N GLY A 285 13.77 -4.98 16.99
CA GLY A 285 12.80 -4.75 15.92
C GLY A 285 13.28 -3.80 14.80
N GLN A 286 14.47 -3.22 14.90
CA GLN A 286 15.03 -2.37 13.87
C GLN A 286 15.54 -3.20 12.70
N LYS A 287 15.28 -2.73 11.47
CA LYS A 287 15.73 -3.37 10.24
C LYS A 287 17.27 -3.35 10.14
N ILE A 288 17.86 -4.53 9.98
CA ILE A 288 19.32 -4.73 9.84
C ILE A 288 19.69 -5.03 8.40
N ALA A 289 18.96 -5.93 7.76
CA ALA A 289 19.25 -6.38 6.42
C ALA A 289 17.94 -6.68 5.67
N VAL A 290 18.04 -6.71 4.34
CA VAL A 290 16.97 -7.14 3.44
C VAL A 290 17.56 -8.11 2.44
N VAL A 291 16.95 -9.27 2.31
CA VAL A 291 17.30 -10.27 1.30
C VAL A 291 16.16 -10.43 0.32
N SER A 292 16.45 -10.42 -0.97
CA SER A 292 15.46 -10.45 -2.03
C SER A 292 15.82 -11.46 -3.11
N ASP A 293 14.81 -12.11 -3.68
CA ASP A 293 15.00 -12.92 -4.89
C ASP A 293 14.96 -12.01 -6.12
N LEU A 294 16.15 -11.73 -6.67
CA LEU A 294 16.30 -10.92 -7.88
C LEU A 294 16.21 -11.74 -9.18
N SER A 295 15.88 -13.03 -9.10
CA SER A 295 15.66 -13.87 -10.28
C SER A 295 14.21 -13.81 -10.77
N HIS A 296 13.28 -13.44 -9.90
CA HIS A 296 11.86 -13.34 -10.22
C HIS A 296 11.30 -12.00 -9.76
N PHE A 297 10.48 -11.39 -10.61
CA PHE A 297 9.91 -10.07 -10.34
C PHE A 297 8.38 -10.09 -10.46
N LYS A 298 7.73 -9.21 -9.72
CA LYS A 298 6.32 -8.84 -9.84
C LYS A 298 6.21 -7.33 -9.96
N ALA A 299 5.05 -6.82 -10.38
CA ALA A 299 4.78 -5.39 -10.38
C ALA A 299 3.72 -5.06 -9.32
N GLU A 300 4.00 -4.09 -8.47
CA GLU A 300 3.02 -3.47 -7.59
C GLU A 300 2.49 -2.23 -8.28
N CYS A 301 1.18 -2.19 -8.50
CA CYS A 301 0.53 -1.23 -9.36
C CYS A 301 -0.54 -0.46 -8.60
N GLU A 302 -0.71 0.80 -8.97
CA GLU A 302 -1.73 1.69 -8.43
C GLU A 302 -2.58 2.23 -9.59
N ILE A 303 -3.89 2.20 -9.41
CA ILE A 303 -4.87 2.74 -10.34
C ILE A 303 -5.89 3.59 -9.58
N SER A 304 -6.45 4.61 -10.26
CA SER A 304 -7.51 5.43 -9.68
C SER A 304 -8.72 4.58 -9.29
N ASP A 305 -9.31 4.88 -8.15
CA ASP A 305 -10.50 4.21 -7.62
C ASP A 305 -11.69 4.26 -8.58
N SER A 306 -11.78 5.30 -9.42
CA SER A 306 -12.78 5.41 -10.50
C SER A 306 -12.76 4.24 -11.50
N HIS A 307 -11.68 3.48 -11.54
CA HIS A 307 -11.50 2.30 -12.40
C HIS A 307 -11.44 0.98 -11.64
N SER A 308 -11.73 1.00 -10.33
CA SER A 308 -11.63 -0.16 -9.43
C SER A 308 -12.45 -1.35 -9.91
N GLU A 309 -13.66 -1.12 -10.39
CA GLU A 309 -14.56 -2.17 -10.89
C GLU A 309 -14.02 -2.91 -12.12
N ARG A 310 -13.10 -2.29 -12.85
CA ARG A 310 -12.48 -2.85 -14.07
C ARG A 310 -11.26 -3.72 -13.77
N VAL A 311 -10.73 -3.68 -12.55
CA VAL A 311 -9.55 -4.44 -12.12
C VAL A 311 -10.00 -5.70 -11.39
N ARG A 312 -9.73 -6.88 -11.98
CA ARG A 312 -10.14 -8.18 -11.41
C ARG A 312 -8.95 -9.12 -11.38
N VAL A 313 -8.91 -9.98 -10.36
CA VAL A 313 -7.92 -11.06 -10.29
C VAL A 313 -8.05 -11.96 -11.53
N GLY A 314 -6.92 -12.32 -12.13
CA GLY A 314 -6.84 -13.06 -13.39
C GLY A 314 -6.99 -12.20 -14.65
N GLY A 315 -7.22 -10.88 -14.51
CA GLY A 315 -7.26 -9.96 -15.65
C GLY A 315 -5.92 -9.87 -16.35
N ALA A 316 -5.97 -9.80 -17.69
CA ALA A 316 -4.78 -9.63 -18.52
C ALA A 316 -4.27 -8.19 -18.46
N VAL A 317 -2.95 -8.04 -18.42
CA VAL A 317 -2.30 -6.72 -18.39
C VAL A 317 -1.10 -6.68 -19.33
N ILE A 318 -0.77 -5.47 -19.77
CA ILE A 318 0.46 -5.19 -20.53
C ILE A 318 1.32 -4.25 -19.66
N LEU A 319 2.53 -4.69 -19.35
CA LEU A 319 3.53 -3.86 -18.67
C LEU A 319 4.46 -3.25 -19.74
N ARG A 320 4.60 -1.94 -19.73
CA ARG A 320 5.49 -1.23 -20.65
C ARG A 320 6.79 -0.83 -19.95
N ILE A 321 7.89 -1.42 -20.40
CA ILE A 321 9.23 -1.15 -19.88
C ILE A 321 10.07 -0.53 -20.98
N GLY A 322 10.13 0.80 -20.98
CA GLY A 322 10.75 1.54 -22.07
C GLY A 322 9.99 1.35 -23.39
N LYS A 323 10.59 0.64 -24.36
CA LYS A 323 9.98 0.33 -25.66
C LYS A 323 9.37 -1.07 -25.74
N GLU A 324 9.60 -1.91 -24.75
CA GLU A 324 9.13 -3.30 -24.72
C GLU A 324 7.80 -3.42 -23.97
N ARG A 325 7.00 -4.40 -24.40
CA ARG A 325 5.73 -4.77 -23.82
C ARG A 325 5.83 -6.19 -23.30
N LEU A 326 5.56 -6.36 -22.02
CA LEU A 326 5.46 -7.67 -21.38
C LEU A 326 4.01 -7.92 -21.03
N THR A 327 3.53 -9.10 -21.34
CA THR A 327 2.22 -9.57 -20.90
C THR A 327 2.31 -10.08 -19.46
N GLY A 328 1.19 -10.06 -18.77
CA GLY A 328 1.10 -10.57 -17.41
C GLY A 328 -0.34 -10.66 -16.95
N THR A 329 -0.54 -11.13 -15.75
CA THR A 329 -1.85 -11.32 -15.12
C THR A 329 -1.92 -10.65 -13.76
N ILE A 330 -3.11 -10.17 -13.41
CA ILE A 330 -3.39 -9.62 -12.07
C ILE A 330 -3.49 -10.78 -11.09
N ASN A 331 -2.61 -10.81 -10.12
CA ASN A 331 -2.56 -11.85 -9.10
C ASN A 331 -3.43 -11.51 -7.87
N THR A 332 -3.31 -10.28 -7.37
CA THR A 332 -4.09 -9.80 -6.20
C THR A 332 -4.57 -8.39 -6.43
N VAL A 333 -5.73 -8.09 -5.86
CA VAL A 333 -6.28 -6.72 -5.81
C VAL A 333 -6.58 -6.40 -4.36
N THR A 334 -6.06 -5.29 -3.86
CA THR A 334 -6.36 -4.83 -2.50
C THR A 334 -7.63 -4.00 -2.54
N PRO A 335 -8.72 -4.41 -1.90
CA PRO A 335 -10.01 -3.73 -2.00
C PRO A 335 -10.07 -2.41 -1.22
N LEU A 336 -8.98 -2.03 -0.55
CA LEU A 336 -8.89 -0.81 0.24
C LEU A 336 -8.39 0.34 -0.62
N SER A 337 -9.22 1.35 -0.83
CA SER A 337 -8.81 2.61 -1.48
C SER A 337 -8.00 3.45 -0.49
N GLN A 338 -6.79 3.81 -0.86
CA GLN A 338 -5.94 4.73 -0.13
C GLN A 338 -5.66 5.96 -1.00
N SER A 339 -6.01 7.14 -0.49
CA SER A 339 -5.81 8.41 -1.21
C SER A 339 -6.46 8.45 -2.61
N GLY A 340 -7.59 7.74 -2.82
CA GLY A 340 -8.30 7.70 -4.10
C GLY A 340 -7.69 6.74 -5.14
N ALA A 341 -6.82 5.84 -4.71
CA ALA A 341 -6.23 4.80 -5.54
C ALA A 341 -6.38 3.42 -4.90
N ILE A 342 -6.50 2.39 -5.72
CA ILE A 342 -6.42 0.98 -5.31
C ILE A 342 -5.10 0.39 -5.77
N THR A 343 -4.58 -0.54 -4.97
CA THR A 343 -3.34 -1.25 -5.24
C THR A 343 -3.63 -2.66 -5.74
N PHE A 344 -2.91 -3.11 -6.74
CA PHE A 344 -2.98 -4.48 -7.25
C PHE A 344 -1.61 -4.99 -7.64
N THR A 345 -1.43 -6.30 -7.63
CA THR A 345 -0.17 -6.95 -7.97
C THR A 345 -0.30 -7.68 -9.31
N VAL A 346 0.65 -7.47 -10.18
CA VAL A 346 0.75 -8.12 -11.49
C VAL A 346 1.95 -9.05 -11.50
N VAL A 347 1.74 -10.25 -12.01
CA VAL A 347 2.78 -11.22 -12.29
C VAL A 347 3.02 -11.25 -13.80
N PRO A 348 4.20 -10.84 -14.27
CA PRO A 348 4.56 -10.95 -15.67
C PRO A 348 4.65 -12.43 -16.09
N ASP A 349 4.26 -12.77 -17.32
CA ASP A 349 4.39 -14.14 -17.84
C ASP A 349 5.85 -14.61 -17.85
N ASN A 350 6.77 -13.69 -18.09
CA ASN A 350 8.19 -13.92 -17.92
C ASN A 350 8.74 -13.12 -16.75
N MET A 351 8.70 -13.71 -15.54
CA MET A 351 9.19 -13.09 -14.30
C MET A 351 10.69 -12.84 -14.26
N SER A 352 11.46 -13.52 -15.13
CA SER A 352 12.94 -13.43 -15.18
C SER A 352 13.46 -12.64 -16.38
N HIS A 353 12.62 -11.77 -16.96
CA HIS A 353 13.00 -10.99 -18.15
C HIS A 353 14.19 -10.06 -17.81
N PRO A 354 15.26 -9.99 -18.67
CA PRO A 354 16.51 -9.29 -18.35
C PRO A 354 16.38 -7.79 -18.05
N ARG A 355 15.29 -7.16 -18.51
CA ARG A 355 15.03 -5.73 -18.26
C ARG A 355 14.27 -5.47 -16.96
N LEU A 356 13.76 -6.50 -16.30
CA LEU A 356 13.15 -6.36 -15.01
C LEU A 356 14.22 -6.08 -13.95
N ARG A 357 14.05 -5.02 -13.22
CA ARG A 357 14.95 -4.63 -12.13
C ARG A 357 14.11 -4.07 -10.97
N SER A 358 14.49 -4.40 -9.77
CA SER A 358 13.84 -3.86 -8.57
C SER A 358 13.85 -2.33 -8.58
N GLY A 359 12.71 -1.74 -8.24
CA GLY A 359 12.52 -0.29 -8.19
C GLY A 359 12.18 0.39 -9.51
N LEU A 360 12.18 -0.33 -10.63
CA LEU A 360 11.85 0.22 -11.95
C LEU A 360 10.38 0.63 -12.00
N ARG A 361 10.10 1.86 -12.42
CA ARG A 361 8.73 2.33 -12.71
C ARG A 361 8.29 1.82 -14.08
N THR A 362 7.08 1.35 -14.18
CA THR A 362 6.46 0.85 -15.40
C THR A 362 5.05 1.42 -15.55
N GLU A 363 4.63 1.62 -16.78
CA GLU A 363 3.22 1.87 -17.08
C GLU A 363 2.54 0.54 -17.31
N VAL A 364 1.36 0.38 -16.72
CA VAL A 364 0.59 -0.85 -16.75
C VAL A 364 -0.76 -0.57 -17.40
N PHE A 365 -1.11 -1.36 -18.40
CA PHE A 365 -2.38 -1.26 -19.13
C PHE A 365 -3.22 -2.46 -18.76
N VAL A 366 -4.26 -2.25 -17.97
CA VAL A 366 -5.22 -3.29 -17.58
C VAL A 366 -6.21 -3.46 -18.73
N ILE A 367 -6.22 -4.63 -19.36
CA ILE A 367 -7.14 -4.96 -20.46
C ILE A 367 -8.52 -5.23 -19.85
N THR A 368 -9.50 -4.42 -20.25
CA THR A 368 -10.88 -4.51 -19.73
C THR A 368 -11.82 -5.21 -20.71
N SER A 369 -11.60 -5.04 -22.00
CA SER A 369 -12.33 -5.73 -23.06
C SER A 369 -11.51 -5.74 -24.34
N ILE A 370 -11.81 -6.71 -25.20
CA ILE A 370 -11.24 -6.78 -26.57
C ILE A 370 -12.39 -6.53 -27.52
N LYS A 371 -12.21 -5.57 -28.44
CA LYS A 371 -13.16 -5.24 -29.49
C LYS A 371 -12.54 -5.56 -30.84
N ASP A 372 -13.12 -6.50 -31.55
CA ASP A 372 -12.67 -6.93 -32.87
C ASP A 372 -13.40 -6.17 -34.00
N ASP A 373 -12.71 -5.97 -35.11
CA ASP A 373 -13.23 -5.36 -36.35
C ASP A 373 -13.88 -3.98 -36.14
N VAL A 374 -13.32 -3.15 -35.27
CA VAL A 374 -13.77 -1.77 -35.07
C VAL A 374 -12.97 -0.79 -35.93
N LEU A 375 -13.61 0.32 -36.36
CA LEU A 375 -12.88 1.45 -36.93
C LEU A 375 -12.04 2.11 -35.85
N ARG A 376 -10.76 2.39 -36.16
CA ARG A 376 -9.82 2.95 -35.23
C ARG A 376 -8.90 3.98 -35.86
N ILE A 377 -8.45 4.92 -35.02
CA ILE A 377 -7.42 5.90 -35.32
C ILE A 377 -6.31 5.83 -34.29
N ARG A 378 -5.13 6.33 -34.62
CA ARG A 378 -4.04 6.43 -33.65
C ARG A 378 -4.42 7.32 -32.47
N ASN A 379 -4.05 6.89 -31.28
CA ASN A 379 -4.24 7.70 -30.08
C ASN A 379 -3.38 8.96 -30.13
N GLY A 380 -3.91 10.08 -29.62
CA GLY A 380 -3.26 11.39 -29.65
C GLY A 380 -3.61 12.24 -28.44
N SER A 381 -2.89 13.34 -28.29
CA SER A 381 -3.00 14.25 -27.11
C SER A 381 -4.35 14.97 -27.01
N PHE A 382 -5.18 14.93 -28.07
CA PHE A 382 -6.50 15.56 -28.09
C PHE A 382 -7.58 14.75 -27.36
N TYR A 383 -7.33 13.44 -27.16
CA TYR A 383 -8.31 12.53 -26.61
C TYR A 383 -8.27 12.54 -25.08
N SER A 384 -9.44 12.74 -24.45
CA SER A 384 -9.59 12.80 -22.99
C SER A 384 -10.62 11.79 -22.43
N GLY A 385 -11.19 10.95 -23.32
CA GLY A 385 -12.19 9.94 -22.96
C GLY A 385 -13.27 9.78 -24.03
N PRO A 386 -14.19 8.80 -23.90
CA PRO A 386 -15.29 8.61 -24.83
C PRO A 386 -16.19 9.87 -24.94
N GLY A 387 -16.54 10.27 -26.16
CA GLY A 387 -17.36 11.45 -26.38
C GLY A 387 -17.34 11.95 -27.81
N ASP A 388 -17.91 13.14 -28.01
CA ASP A 388 -18.00 13.80 -29.31
C ASP A 388 -16.80 14.77 -29.48
N TYR A 389 -16.11 14.63 -30.59
CA TYR A 389 -14.91 15.40 -30.97
C TYR A 389 -15.06 16.01 -32.34
N THR A 390 -14.45 17.17 -32.56
CA THR A 390 -14.27 17.74 -33.89
C THR A 390 -12.87 17.43 -34.35
N LEU A 391 -12.71 16.51 -35.30
CA LEU A 391 -11.43 16.14 -35.92
C LEU A 391 -11.33 16.73 -37.34
N PHE A 392 -10.10 16.98 -37.78
CA PHE A 392 -9.84 17.46 -39.13
C PHE A 392 -9.52 16.28 -40.04
N VAL A 393 -10.34 16.09 -41.10
CA VAL A 393 -10.14 15.08 -42.11
C VAL A 393 -9.37 15.72 -43.26
N LEU A 394 -8.33 15.04 -43.74
CA LEU A 394 -7.49 15.49 -44.83
C LEU A 394 -8.04 14.99 -46.18
N ASN A 395 -8.54 15.90 -47.01
CA ASN A 395 -8.97 15.66 -48.39
C ASN A 395 -8.00 16.34 -49.35
N GLY A 396 -7.04 15.59 -49.88
CA GLY A 396 -5.95 16.14 -50.67
C GLY A 396 -5.07 17.08 -49.84
N ASN A 397 -5.10 18.39 -50.12
CA ASN A 397 -4.37 19.41 -49.36
C ASN A 397 -5.27 20.26 -48.44
N LEU A 398 -6.53 19.87 -48.27
CA LEU A 398 -7.52 20.62 -47.48
C LEU A 398 -7.92 19.81 -46.26
N LEU A 399 -7.88 20.47 -45.10
CA LEU A 399 -8.41 19.96 -43.85
C LEU A 399 -9.83 20.49 -43.63
N GLN A 400 -10.75 19.59 -43.36
CA GLN A 400 -12.13 19.91 -43.09
C GLN A 400 -12.51 19.39 -41.69
N PRO A 401 -13.08 20.23 -40.82
CA PRO A 401 -13.56 19.78 -39.55
C PRO A 401 -14.76 18.87 -39.73
N ARG A 402 -14.79 17.76 -38.97
CA ARG A 402 -15.89 16.81 -38.95
C ARG A 402 -16.18 16.41 -37.52
N GLU A 403 -17.44 16.32 -37.17
CA GLU A 403 -17.87 15.77 -35.90
C GLU A 403 -17.74 14.26 -35.90
N VAL A 404 -17.01 13.73 -34.92
CA VAL A 404 -16.68 12.32 -34.81
C VAL A 404 -17.00 11.88 -33.41
N LYS A 405 -17.71 10.77 -33.25
CA LYS A 405 -17.94 10.15 -31.99
C LYS A 405 -16.87 9.08 -31.73
N LEU A 406 -16.07 9.31 -30.71
CA LEU A 406 -14.99 8.42 -30.29
C LEU A 406 -15.44 7.57 -29.10
N GLY A 407 -15.03 6.31 -29.13
CA GLY A 407 -15.29 5.31 -28.10
C GLY A 407 -14.11 5.13 -27.16
N GLU A 408 -13.95 3.91 -26.70
CA GLU A 408 -12.86 3.52 -25.80
C GLU A 408 -11.52 3.46 -26.53
N CYS A 409 -10.43 3.48 -25.78
CA CYS A 409 -9.09 3.51 -26.36
C CYS A 409 -8.15 2.52 -25.66
N ASN A 410 -7.01 2.31 -26.33
CA ASN A 410 -5.81 1.78 -25.68
C ASN A 410 -4.65 2.78 -25.86
N TYR A 411 -3.44 2.33 -25.58
CA TYR A 411 -2.24 3.16 -25.75
C TYR A 411 -2.03 3.62 -27.19
N ASP A 412 -2.33 2.78 -28.19
CA ASP A 412 -1.99 3.02 -29.58
C ASP A 412 -3.17 3.57 -30.40
N TYR A 413 -4.40 3.15 -30.07
CA TYR A 413 -5.59 3.38 -30.89
C TYR A 413 -6.78 3.86 -30.06
N ILE A 414 -7.68 4.59 -30.74
CA ILE A 414 -8.97 5.04 -30.26
C ILE A 414 -10.04 4.45 -31.18
N GLU A 415 -11.10 3.91 -30.61
CA GLU A 415 -12.28 3.44 -31.35
C GLU A 415 -13.03 4.61 -31.98
N VAL A 416 -13.43 4.47 -33.24
CA VAL A 416 -14.31 5.39 -33.91
C VAL A 416 -15.69 4.76 -34.00
N ILE A 417 -16.66 5.34 -33.28
CA ILE A 417 -18.04 4.86 -33.26
C ILE A 417 -18.79 5.34 -34.47
N SER A 418 -18.59 6.61 -34.86
CA SER A 418 -19.24 7.21 -36.03
C SER A 418 -18.52 8.48 -36.49
N GLY A 419 -18.75 8.88 -37.75
CA GLY A 419 -18.27 10.15 -38.34
C GLY A 419 -17.04 10.02 -39.22
N LEU A 420 -16.39 8.84 -39.30
CA LEU A 420 -15.25 8.55 -40.19
C LEU A 420 -15.46 7.24 -40.96
N GLU A 421 -14.85 7.13 -42.15
CA GLU A 421 -14.84 5.95 -42.98
C GLU A 421 -13.43 5.35 -43.08
N SER A 422 -13.35 4.04 -43.34
CA SER A 422 -12.07 3.35 -43.50
C SER A 422 -11.30 3.92 -44.72
N GLY A 423 -10.00 4.19 -44.52
CA GLY A 423 -9.11 4.79 -45.52
C GLY A 423 -9.03 6.32 -45.46
N GLU A 424 -9.84 6.99 -44.65
CA GLU A 424 -9.72 8.43 -44.47
C GLU A 424 -8.47 8.79 -43.64
N GLN A 425 -7.88 9.94 -43.91
CA GLN A 425 -6.75 10.47 -43.14
C GLN A 425 -7.23 11.56 -42.21
N VAL A 426 -6.90 11.41 -40.91
CA VAL A 426 -7.35 12.30 -39.86
C VAL A 426 -6.15 12.86 -39.09
N ILE A 427 -6.25 14.11 -38.68
CA ILE A 427 -5.22 14.75 -37.84
C ILE A 427 -5.48 14.39 -36.37
N VAL A 428 -4.48 13.77 -35.74
CA VAL A 428 -4.49 13.34 -34.32
C VAL A 428 -3.56 14.15 -33.44
N SER A 429 -2.93 15.21 -33.97
CA SER A 429 -2.22 16.21 -33.17
C SER A 429 -3.19 17.23 -32.59
N ASP A 430 -2.75 17.96 -31.54
CA ASP A 430 -3.57 19.01 -30.90
C ASP A 430 -3.86 20.16 -31.87
N MET A 431 -5.13 20.27 -32.27
CA MET A 431 -5.65 21.30 -33.17
C MET A 431 -6.48 22.37 -32.47
N THR A 432 -6.37 22.48 -31.16
CA THR A 432 -7.17 23.41 -30.34
C THR A 432 -7.04 24.87 -30.78
N LYS A 433 -5.87 25.28 -31.26
CA LYS A 433 -5.61 26.62 -31.81
C LYS A 433 -6.40 26.94 -33.08
N TYR A 434 -6.90 25.93 -33.77
CA TYR A 434 -7.63 26.07 -35.05
C TYR A 434 -9.13 25.73 -34.90
N LYS A 435 -9.61 25.57 -33.70
CA LYS A 435 -11.01 25.32 -33.39
C LYS A 435 -11.89 26.48 -33.87
N GLY A 436 -12.88 26.17 -34.73
CA GLY A 436 -13.75 27.17 -35.38
C GLY A 436 -13.32 27.65 -36.78
N LYS A 437 -12.24 27.11 -37.34
CA LYS A 437 -11.86 27.34 -38.75
C LYS A 437 -12.54 26.30 -39.62
N GLU A 438 -13.29 26.75 -40.67
CA GLU A 438 -14.02 25.86 -41.60
C GLU A 438 -13.10 25.13 -42.56
N LYS A 439 -11.96 25.69 -42.95
CA LYS A 439 -11.00 25.10 -43.89
C LYS A 439 -9.59 25.53 -43.53
N LEU A 440 -8.65 24.60 -43.60
CA LEU A 440 -7.21 24.82 -43.42
C LEU A 440 -6.48 24.16 -44.60
N LYS A 441 -5.40 24.74 -45.04
CA LYS A 441 -4.58 24.18 -46.16
C LYS A 441 -3.31 23.60 -45.56
N VAL A 442 -2.89 22.45 -46.07
CA VAL A 442 -1.63 21.77 -45.73
C VAL A 442 -0.67 21.94 -46.88
N ASP A 443 0.54 22.41 -46.58
CA ASP A 443 1.66 22.50 -47.52
C ASP A 443 2.62 21.33 -47.35
#